data_e0e68a4de85b34214fcd960437c0e3fe
#
_entry.id   e0e68a4de85b34214fcd960437c0e3fe
#
_cell.length_a   1.000
_cell.length_b   1.000
_cell.length_c   1.000
_cell.angle_alpha   90.00
_cell.angle_beta   90.00
_cell.angle_gamma   90.00
#
_symmetry.space_group_name_H-M   'P 1'
#
loop_
_entity.id
_entity.type
_entity.pdbx_description
1 polymer ?
#
loop_
_entity_poly.entity_id
_entity_poly.type
_entity_poly.pdbx_seq_one_letter_code
_entity_poly.pdbx_strand_id
1 'polypeptide(L)'
;MTKDEILQRIVDILVQTFDLDPELVVPEARLREDLDIDSIDAVDLMVQLKPMVGQRLQPEAFKMVRTVNDVADALFSLVSGEQVGA
;
A
#
# COMPACT_ATOMS: atom_id res chain seq x y z
N MET A 1 9.94 -6.91 -9.01
CA MET A 1 8.67 -7.30 -8.44
C MET A 1 7.54 -6.95 -9.36
N THR A 2 6.60 -7.85 -9.55
CA THR A 2 5.41 -7.54 -10.34
C THR A 2 4.40 -6.84 -9.46
N LYS A 3 3.41 -6.21 -10.09
CA LYS A 3 2.34 -5.56 -9.34
C LYS A 3 1.58 -6.57 -8.48
N ASP A 4 1.39 -7.79 -8.98
CA ASP A 4 0.69 -8.83 -8.23
C ASP A 4 1.46 -9.19 -6.96
N GLU A 5 2.77 -9.26 -7.03
CA GLU A 5 3.58 -9.56 -5.87
C GLU A 5 3.50 -8.43 -4.85
N ILE A 6 3.52 -7.20 -5.31
CA ILE A 6 3.39 -6.04 -4.45
C ILE A 6 2.02 -6.04 -3.78
N LEU A 7 0.98 -6.31 -4.55
CA LEU A 7 -0.38 -6.35 -4.03
C LEU A 7 -0.50 -7.43 -2.96
N GLN A 8 0.08 -8.60 -3.18
CA GLN A 8 0.04 -9.68 -2.20
C GLN A 8 0.75 -9.28 -0.91
N ARG A 9 1.88 -8.59 -1.02
CA ARG A 9 2.60 -8.12 0.16
C ARG A 9 1.79 -7.11 0.94
N ILE A 10 1.10 -6.21 0.25
CA ILE A 10 0.25 -5.23 0.89
C ILE A 10 -0.87 -5.92 1.64
N VAL A 11 -1.50 -6.92 1.01
CA VAL A 11 -2.58 -7.67 1.65
C VAL A 11 -2.06 -8.35 2.91
N ASP A 12 -0.91 -9.01 2.82
CA ASP A 12 -0.33 -9.70 3.97
C ASP A 12 -0.04 -8.73 5.12
N ILE A 13 0.52 -7.57 4.81
CA ILE A 13 0.84 -6.58 5.82
C ILE A 13 -0.43 -6.05 6.47
N LEU A 14 -1.45 -5.74 5.67
CA LEU A 14 -2.71 -5.23 6.21
C LEU A 14 -3.38 -6.26 7.10
N VAL A 15 -3.39 -7.51 6.69
CA VAL A 15 -4.01 -8.56 7.48
C VAL A 15 -3.27 -8.73 8.80
N GLN A 16 -1.95 -8.72 8.78
CA GLN A 16 -1.19 -8.98 10.00
C GLN A 16 -1.09 -7.76 10.91
N THR A 17 -0.93 -6.58 10.34
CA THR A 17 -0.74 -5.38 11.14
C THR A 17 -2.05 -4.91 11.78
N PHE A 18 -3.14 -4.98 11.04
CA PHE A 18 -4.42 -4.47 11.50
C PHE A 18 -5.42 -5.58 11.83
N ASP A 19 -4.99 -6.82 11.77
CA ASP A 19 -5.83 -7.98 12.08
C ASP A 19 -7.11 -7.97 11.26
N LEU A 20 -6.98 -7.73 9.97
CA LEU A 20 -8.11 -7.68 9.06
C LEU A 20 -8.40 -9.05 8.47
N ASP A 21 -9.65 -9.27 8.08
CA ASP A 21 -10.04 -10.49 7.40
C ASP A 21 -9.47 -10.45 5.99
N PRO A 22 -8.70 -11.46 5.58
CA PRO A 22 -8.12 -11.47 4.23
C PRO A 22 -9.16 -11.34 3.11
N GLU A 23 -10.39 -11.80 3.37
CA GLU A 23 -11.43 -11.71 2.36
C GLU A 23 -11.92 -10.29 2.15
N LEU A 24 -11.67 -9.39 3.09
CA LEU A 24 -12.07 -8.02 2.95
C LEU A 24 -10.99 -7.19 2.28
N VAL A 25 -9.75 -7.68 2.27
CA VAL A 25 -8.63 -6.93 1.73
C VAL A 25 -8.46 -7.30 0.26
N VAL A 26 -9.34 -6.74 -0.56
CA VAL A 26 -9.31 -6.96 -2.01
C VAL A 26 -8.80 -5.70 -2.68
N PRO A 27 -8.38 -5.76 -3.94
CA PRO A 27 -7.81 -4.56 -4.60
C PRO A 27 -8.76 -3.37 -4.60
N GLU A 28 -10.05 -3.61 -4.69
CA GLU A 28 -11.04 -2.55 -4.73
C GLU A 28 -11.42 -2.03 -3.35
N ALA A 29 -10.94 -2.66 -2.29
CA ALA A 29 -11.29 -2.25 -0.93
C ALA A 29 -10.78 -0.84 -0.66
N ARG A 30 -11.62 -0.01 -0.09
CA ARG A 30 -11.24 1.36 0.24
C ARG A 30 -10.64 1.36 1.65
N LEU A 31 -9.50 2.00 1.78
CA LEU A 31 -8.75 1.92 3.03
C LEU A 31 -9.53 2.48 4.20
N ARG A 32 -10.17 3.63 4.02
CA ARG A 32 -10.90 4.23 5.13
C ARG A 32 -12.28 3.63 5.32
N GLU A 33 -13.02 3.46 4.25
CA GLU A 33 -14.41 3.05 4.36
C GLU A 33 -14.59 1.56 4.57
N ASP A 34 -13.77 0.77 3.90
CA ASP A 34 -13.93 -0.69 3.97
C ASP A 34 -13.01 -1.33 5.01
N LEU A 35 -11.83 -0.77 5.22
CA LEU A 35 -10.85 -1.36 6.12
C LEU A 35 -10.64 -0.54 7.40
N ASP A 36 -11.31 0.61 7.48
CA ASP A 36 -11.26 1.48 8.67
C ASP A 36 -9.82 1.91 9.00
N ILE A 37 -9.04 2.19 7.97
CA ILE A 37 -7.67 2.65 8.15
C ILE A 37 -7.67 4.16 8.04
N ASP A 38 -7.37 4.84 9.14
CA ASP A 38 -7.34 6.30 9.15
C ASP A 38 -5.91 6.81 8.89
N SER A 39 -5.69 8.11 9.06
CA SER A 39 -4.40 8.72 8.77
C SER A 39 -3.28 8.16 9.62
N ILE A 40 -3.57 7.84 10.86
CA ILE A 40 -2.56 7.31 11.77
C ILE A 40 -2.18 5.91 11.35
N ASP A 41 -3.17 5.10 11.00
CA ASP A 41 -2.93 3.73 10.54
C ASP A 41 -2.18 3.75 9.21
N ALA A 42 -2.44 4.74 8.36
CA ALA A 42 -1.74 4.86 7.09
C ALA A 42 -0.25 5.13 7.29
N VAL A 43 0.11 5.91 8.31
CA VAL A 43 1.51 6.15 8.63
C VAL A 43 2.18 4.85 9.08
N ASP A 44 1.49 4.06 9.88
CA ASP A 44 2.01 2.77 10.33
C ASP A 44 2.20 1.85 9.13
N LEU A 45 1.25 1.83 8.20
CA LEU A 45 1.35 1.03 7.00
C LEU A 45 2.57 1.48 6.18
N MET A 46 2.81 2.79 6.08
CA MET A 46 3.96 3.28 5.37
C MET A 46 5.25 2.76 5.95
N VAL A 47 5.37 2.75 7.26
CA VAL A 47 6.57 2.24 7.93
C VAL A 47 6.78 0.78 7.58
N GLN A 48 5.69 -0.01 7.53
CA GLN A 48 5.78 -1.42 7.21
C GLN A 48 6.19 -1.64 5.75
N LEU A 49 5.79 -0.73 4.86
CA LEU A 49 6.09 -0.87 3.45
C LEU A 49 7.47 -0.34 3.05
N LYS A 50 8.09 0.46 3.90
CA LYS A 50 9.39 1.02 3.59
C LYS A 50 10.44 0.00 3.16
N PRO A 51 10.55 -1.15 3.81
CA PRO A 51 11.56 -2.13 3.37
C PRO A 51 11.40 -2.59 1.94
N MET A 52 10.19 -2.48 1.37
CA MET A 52 9.97 -2.90 0.00
C MET A 52 10.43 -1.86 -0.99
N VAL A 53 10.27 -0.59 -0.68
CA VAL A 53 10.52 0.48 -1.62
C VAL A 53 11.64 1.42 -1.19
N GLY A 54 12.18 1.22 -0.01
CA GLY A 54 13.26 2.05 0.49
C GLY A 54 12.76 3.42 0.88
N GLN A 55 13.62 4.41 0.75
CA GLN A 55 13.29 5.75 1.20
C GLN A 55 12.51 6.55 0.19
N ARG A 56 12.14 5.94 -0.94
CA ARG A 56 11.40 6.66 -1.95
C ARG A 56 9.94 6.87 -1.57
N LEU A 57 9.44 6.08 -0.61
CA LEU A 57 8.06 6.20 -0.20
C LEU A 57 7.87 7.47 0.60
N GLN A 58 6.97 8.32 0.14
CA GLN A 58 6.72 9.61 0.78
C GLN A 58 5.28 9.71 1.26
N PRO A 59 5.04 10.46 2.33
CA PRO A 59 3.67 10.60 2.86
C PRO A 59 2.67 11.14 1.84
N GLU A 60 3.14 11.98 0.92
CA GLU A 60 2.26 12.55 -0.08
C GLU A 60 1.64 11.50 -0.98
N ALA A 61 2.36 10.41 -1.22
CA ALA A 61 1.84 9.34 -2.06
C ALA A 61 0.59 8.74 -1.43
N PHE A 62 0.55 8.67 -0.10
CA PHE A 62 -0.58 8.07 0.58
C PHE A 62 -1.79 8.98 0.67
N LYS A 63 -1.62 10.27 0.45
CA LYS A 63 -2.75 11.18 0.46
C LYS A 63 -3.62 10.99 -0.77
N MET A 64 -3.04 10.44 -1.83
CA MET A 64 -3.74 10.26 -3.09
C MET A 64 -4.36 8.88 -3.23
N VAL A 65 -3.97 7.93 -2.39
CA VAL A 65 -4.49 6.58 -2.50
C VAL A 65 -5.79 6.44 -1.75
N ARG A 66 -6.70 5.66 -2.30
CA ARG A 66 -7.98 5.40 -1.65
C ARG A 66 -8.22 3.92 -1.49
N THR A 67 -7.75 3.09 -2.41
CA THR A 67 -7.98 1.66 -2.38
C THR A 67 -6.67 0.92 -2.22
N VAL A 68 -6.77 -0.37 -1.92
CA VAL A 68 -5.59 -1.24 -1.84
C VAL A 68 -4.86 -1.23 -3.18
N ASN A 69 -5.60 -1.24 -4.28
CA ASN A 69 -5.00 -1.21 -5.62
C ASN A 69 -4.23 0.09 -5.85
N ASP A 70 -4.71 1.21 -5.33
CA ASP A 70 -4.01 2.48 -5.46
C ASP A 70 -2.66 2.43 -4.75
N VAL A 71 -2.61 1.78 -3.59
CA VAL A 71 -1.36 1.61 -2.85
C VAL A 71 -0.40 0.74 -3.69
N ALA A 72 -0.92 -0.32 -4.28
CA ALA A 72 -0.10 -1.21 -5.10
C ALA A 72 0.47 -0.46 -6.31
N ASP A 73 -0.33 0.39 -6.96
CA ASP A 73 0.14 1.17 -8.08
C ASP A 73 1.25 2.14 -7.66
N ALA A 74 1.08 2.81 -6.53
CA ALA A 74 2.08 3.75 -6.05
C ALA A 74 3.39 3.04 -5.75
N LEU A 75 3.32 1.88 -5.10
CA LEU A 75 4.53 1.14 -4.77
C LEU A 75 5.18 0.54 -6.00
N PHE A 76 4.37 0.07 -6.95
CA PHE A 76 4.92 -0.50 -8.17
C PHE A 76 5.72 0.56 -8.94
N SER A 77 5.22 1.79 -8.98
CA SER A 77 5.95 2.88 -9.61
C SER A 77 7.29 3.13 -8.94
N LEU A 78 7.33 3.02 -7.62
CA LEU A 78 8.56 3.26 -6.90
C LEU A 78 9.58 2.14 -7.08
N VAL A 79 9.14 0.88 -7.09
CA VAL A 79 10.08 -0.21 -7.24
C VAL A 79 10.52 -0.41 -8.67
N SER A 80 9.70 -0.05 -9.64
CA SER A 80 10.12 -0.20 -11.02
C SER A 80 11.07 0.92 -11.39
N GLY A 81 10.98 2.04 -10.73
CA GLY A 81 11.97 3.08 -10.88
C GLY A 81 11.99 3.81 -12.17
N GLU A 82 11.29 3.33 -13.13
CA GLU A 82 11.46 3.88 -14.32
C GLU A 82 10.80 5.07 -14.52
N GLN A 83 9.87 5.27 -13.94
CA GLN A 83 9.13 6.36 -14.24
C GLN A 83 9.93 7.50 -14.14
N VAL A 84 10.82 7.36 -13.56
CA VAL A 84 11.50 8.32 -13.37
C VAL A 84 11.93 8.88 -14.45
N GLY A 85 12.02 8.30 -14.89
CA GLY A 85 12.37 8.71 -15.71
C GLY A 85 12.23 9.59 -16.35
N ALA A 86 11.90 9.44 -16.25
CA ALA A 86 11.78 10.18 -16.92
C ALA A 86 12.39 11.06 -16.91
#